data_85285aba694223e1157515623c71a20e
#
_entry.id   85285aba694223e1157515623c71a20e
#
_cell.length_a   1.000
_cell.length_b   1.000
_cell.length_c   1.000
_cell.angle_alpha   90.00
_cell.angle_beta   90.00
_cell.angle_gamma   90.00
#
_symmetry.space_group_name_H-M   'P 1'
#
loop_
_entity.id
_entity.type
_entity.pdbx_description
1 polymer ?
#
loop_
_entity_poly.entity_id
_entity_poly.type
_entity_poly.pdbx_seq_one_letter_code
_entity_poly.pdbx_strand_id
1 'polypeptide(L)'
;LLHALVEPSICIEGEDFVAHTGLQRLLDDPNLKPYVLSPGTGSVDLDLLSCDQRREILHSEDHRRLLLILIDGTWATARRMLRSPQLRDLPRLMFTPRQSSRFIVRKQPSPTCLSTLEATAEFIERFTFAMTENQASGPHQNSNLQDVADRLRSAFARLIQAHLDQDPSMTHTRAKGPEANIEQL
;
A
#
# COMPACT_ATOMS: atom_id res chain seq x y z
N LEU A 1 -9.31 -1.80 9.61
CA LEU A 1 -9.94 -2.62 8.59
C LEU A 1 -8.90 -3.45 7.82
N LEU A 2 -7.83 -2.85 7.29
CA LEU A 2 -6.80 -3.54 6.54
C LEU A 2 -6.17 -4.67 7.34
N HIS A 3 -5.74 -4.40 8.58
CA HIS A 3 -5.16 -5.40 9.48
C HIS A 3 -6.06 -6.62 9.71
N ALA A 4 -7.38 -6.44 9.72
CA ALA A 4 -8.33 -7.55 9.89
C ALA A 4 -8.49 -8.43 8.63
N LEU A 5 -7.98 -8.01 7.49
CA LEU A 5 -8.16 -8.69 6.20
C LEU A 5 -6.86 -9.27 5.63
N VAL A 6 -5.71 -8.81 6.11
CA VAL A 6 -4.38 -9.21 5.63
C VAL A 6 -3.60 -9.87 6.75
N GLU A 7 -3.29 -11.15 6.59
CA GLU A 7 -2.46 -11.92 7.53
C GLU A 7 -1.23 -12.49 6.83
N PRO A 8 -0.06 -12.46 7.47
CA PRO A 8 0.23 -11.81 8.76
C PRO A 8 0.37 -10.29 8.60
N SER A 9 -0.24 -9.52 9.48
CA SER A 9 -0.07 -8.07 9.54
C SER A 9 -0.05 -7.56 10.99
N ILE A 10 0.56 -6.39 11.19
CA ILE A 10 0.65 -5.73 12.49
C ILE A 10 0.16 -4.31 12.32
N CYS A 11 -0.78 -3.88 13.15
CA CYS A 11 -1.26 -2.51 13.21
C CYS A 11 -0.48 -1.76 14.30
N ILE A 12 0.16 -0.66 13.92
CA ILE A 12 0.87 0.24 14.81
C ILE A 12 0.12 1.57 14.81
N GLU A 13 -0.42 1.94 15.95
CA GLU A 13 -1.19 3.18 16.11
C GLU A 13 -0.28 4.31 16.60
N GLY A 14 -0.52 5.51 16.09
CA GLY A 14 0.19 6.74 16.47
C GLY A 14 0.81 7.45 15.27
N GLU A 15 1.44 8.57 15.54
CA GLU A 15 2.12 9.39 14.53
C GLU A 15 3.60 9.63 14.87
N ASP A 16 3.97 9.42 16.13
CA ASP A 16 5.35 9.47 16.61
C ASP A 16 5.83 8.05 16.92
N PHE A 17 6.74 7.57 16.08
CA PHE A 17 7.26 6.21 16.16
C PHE A 17 8.65 6.14 16.79
N VAL A 18 9.21 7.27 17.25
CA VAL A 18 10.59 7.34 17.77
C VAL A 18 10.82 6.35 18.91
N ALA A 19 9.84 6.18 19.78
CA ALA A 19 9.93 5.26 20.92
C ALA A 19 9.15 3.95 20.71
N HIS A 20 8.65 3.67 19.48
CA HIS A 20 7.82 2.50 19.27
C HIS A 20 8.65 1.23 19.11
N THR A 21 8.86 0.54 20.23
CA THR A 21 9.72 -0.66 20.30
C THR A 21 9.28 -1.78 19.35
N GLY A 22 7.99 -1.92 19.08
CA GLY A 22 7.46 -2.92 18.15
C GLY A 22 7.88 -2.64 16.70
N LEU A 23 7.82 -1.38 16.25
CA LEU A 23 8.30 -0.99 14.93
C LEU A 23 9.81 -1.20 14.83
N GLN A 24 10.56 -0.76 15.85
CA GLN A 24 12.01 -0.91 15.84
C GLN A 24 12.44 -2.38 15.73
N ARG A 25 11.80 -3.28 16.45
CA ARG A 25 12.06 -4.74 16.32
C ARG A 25 11.85 -5.28 14.94
N LEU A 26 10.79 -4.81 14.24
CA LEU A 26 10.54 -5.22 12.85
C LEU A 26 11.57 -4.67 11.89
N LEU A 27 12.02 -3.42 12.09
CA LEU A 27 13.03 -2.79 11.24
C LEU A 27 14.43 -3.39 11.46
N ASP A 28 14.73 -3.84 12.67
CA ASP A 28 16.01 -4.45 13.06
C ASP A 28 16.05 -5.97 12.79
N ASP A 29 14.93 -6.60 12.40
CA ASP A 29 14.90 -8.04 12.11
C ASP A 29 15.70 -8.35 10.84
N PRO A 30 16.82 -9.10 10.94
CA PRO A 30 17.66 -9.41 9.79
C PRO A 30 16.97 -10.29 8.73
N ASN A 31 15.84 -10.93 9.08
CA ASN A 31 15.06 -11.76 8.16
C ASN A 31 14.00 -10.95 7.40
N LEU A 32 13.89 -9.65 7.67
CA LEU A 32 12.94 -8.77 7.01
C LEU A 32 13.66 -7.74 6.12
N LYS A 33 13.01 -7.40 5.01
CA LYS A 33 13.45 -6.37 4.06
C LYS A 33 12.38 -5.28 4.02
N PRO A 34 12.55 -4.18 4.79
CA PRO A 34 11.51 -3.16 4.91
C PRO A 34 11.44 -2.27 3.68
N TYR A 35 10.23 -2.04 3.19
CA TYR A 35 9.89 -1.05 2.17
C TYR A 35 8.62 -0.32 2.56
N VAL A 36 8.56 0.97 2.26
CA VAL A 36 7.34 1.77 2.42
C VAL A 36 6.61 1.86 1.08
N LEU A 37 5.34 1.51 1.04
CA LEU A 37 4.51 1.73 -0.15
C LEU A 37 4.04 3.19 -0.18
N SER A 38 4.76 4.01 -0.92
CA SER A 38 4.45 5.43 -1.04
C SER A 38 5.16 6.04 -2.27
N PRO A 39 4.49 6.84 -3.09
CA PRO A 39 5.16 7.61 -4.11
C PRO A 39 6.07 8.68 -3.48
N GLY A 40 7.05 9.14 -4.24
CA GLY A 40 7.94 10.22 -3.82
C GLY A 40 9.30 10.15 -4.50
N THR A 41 10.12 11.15 -4.25
CA THR A 41 11.48 11.21 -4.81
C THR A 41 12.31 10.01 -4.35
N GLY A 42 12.94 9.32 -5.30
CA GLY A 42 13.75 8.12 -5.03
C GLY A 42 12.95 6.84 -4.80
N SER A 43 11.61 6.84 -4.97
CA SER A 43 10.83 5.62 -4.95
C SER A 43 11.15 4.74 -6.15
N VAL A 44 11.24 3.44 -5.91
CA VAL A 44 11.38 2.44 -6.98
C VAL A 44 10.02 2.23 -7.63
N ASP A 45 9.91 2.55 -8.91
CA ASP A 45 8.69 2.32 -9.66
C ASP A 45 8.64 0.86 -10.12
N LEU A 46 7.73 0.10 -9.54
CA LEU A 46 7.56 -1.32 -9.83
C LEU A 46 7.10 -1.58 -11.27
N ASP A 47 6.46 -0.60 -11.92
CA ASP A 47 6.01 -0.75 -13.31
C ASP A 47 7.18 -0.70 -14.31
N LEU A 48 8.29 -0.06 -13.93
CA LEU A 48 9.49 0.08 -14.76
C LEU A 48 10.48 -1.09 -14.58
N LEU A 49 10.27 -1.95 -13.57
CA LEU A 49 11.16 -3.06 -13.29
C LEU A 49 10.87 -4.27 -14.17
N SER A 50 11.93 -5.01 -14.52
CA SER A 50 11.82 -6.36 -15.10
C SER A 50 11.20 -7.35 -14.09
N CYS A 51 10.73 -8.49 -14.58
CA CYS A 51 10.21 -9.56 -13.72
C CYS A 51 11.25 -10.02 -12.69
N ASP A 52 12.51 -10.13 -13.08
CA ASP A 52 13.58 -10.57 -12.17
C ASP A 52 13.89 -9.53 -11.10
N GLN A 53 13.91 -8.24 -11.45
CA GLN A 53 14.09 -7.16 -10.48
C GLN A 53 12.91 -7.08 -9.48
N ARG A 54 11.68 -7.28 -9.94
CA ARG A 54 10.52 -7.37 -9.05
C ARG A 54 10.64 -8.56 -8.10
N ARG A 55 11.06 -9.71 -8.63
CA ARG A 55 11.28 -10.92 -7.83
C ARG A 55 12.32 -10.68 -6.75
N GLU A 56 13.44 -10.03 -7.08
CA GLU A 56 14.49 -9.68 -6.11
C GLU A 56 13.96 -8.81 -4.95
N ILE A 57 13.06 -7.87 -5.22
CA ILE A 57 12.45 -7.03 -4.19
C ILE A 57 11.47 -7.84 -3.32
N LEU A 58 10.62 -8.63 -3.96
CA LEU A 58 9.51 -9.30 -3.30
C LEU A 58 9.92 -10.64 -2.66
N HIS A 59 10.91 -11.33 -3.26
CA HIS A 59 11.48 -12.59 -2.78
C HIS A 59 12.99 -12.54 -2.95
N SER A 60 13.66 -11.92 -2.01
CA SER A 60 15.11 -11.77 -2.03
C SER A 60 15.81 -13.13 -2.03
N GLU A 61 16.88 -13.28 -2.81
CA GLU A 61 17.72 -14.48 -2.85
C GLU A 61 18.36 -14.80 -1.47
N ASP A 62 18.49 -13.80 -0.61
CA ASP A 62 18.99 -13.94 0.75
C ASP A 62 17.92 -14.46 1.74
N HIS A 63 16.78 -14.95 1.24
CA HIS A 63 15.65 -15.48 2.01
C HIS A 63 14.98 -14.49 2.97
N ARG A 64 15.29 -13.19 2.89
CA ARG A 64 14.57 -12.18 3.65
C ARG A 64 13.16 -11.97 3.09
N ARG A 65 12.20 -11.87 3.99
CA ARG A 65 10.81 -11.62 3.62
C ARG A 65 10.56 -10.12 3.47
N LEU A 66 9.79 -9.73 2.47
CA LEU A 66 9.33 -8.35 2.33
C LEU A 66 8.53 -7.93 3.56
N LEU A 67 8.94 -6.86 4.21
CA LEU A 67 8.15 -6.11 5.18
C LEU A 67 7.57 -4.88 4.47
N LEU A 68 6.33 -4.98 4.02
CA LEU A 68 5.64 -3.86 3.38
C LEU A 68 5.01 -2.96 4.43
N ILE A 69 5.48 -1.73 4.53
CA ILE A 69 4.97 -0.71 5.44
C ILE A 69 3.94 0.14 4.71
N LEU A 70 2.72 0.13 5.22
CA LEU A 70 1.60 0.88 4.70
C LEU A 70 1.28 2.04 5.65
N ILE A 71 1.19 3.23 5.12
CA ILE A 71 0.86 4.43 5.91
C ILE A 71 -0.63 4.71 5.75
N ASP A 72 -1.37 4.65 6.85
CA ASP A 72 -2.79 4.95 6.88
C ASP A 72 -3.09 6.24 7.64
N GLY A 73 -3.83 7.15 7.03
CA GLY A 73 -4.16 8.44 7.61
C GLY A 73 -4.58 9.48 6.58
N THR A 74 -4.69 10.73 7.01
CA THR A 74 -4.86 11.85 6.07
C THR A 74 -3.56 12.09 5.31
N TRP A 75 -3.62 12.73 4.15
CA TRP A 75 -2.43 13.08 3.36
C TRP A 75 -1.40 13.92 4.15
N ALA A 76 -1.88 14.82 5.01
CA ALA A 76 -1.01 15.61 5.88
C ALA A 76 -0.33 14.74 6.93
N THR A 77 -1.09 13.85 7.56
CA THR A 77 -0.59 12.88 8.54
C THR A 77 0.41 11.92 7.90
N ALA A 78 0.07 11.35 6.75
CA ALA A 78 0.96 10.44 6.02
C ALA A 78 2.32 11.10 5.69
N ARG A 79 2.31 12.33 5.18
CA ARG A 79 3.55 13.08 4.94
C ARG A 79 4.38 13.33 6.19
N ARG A 80 3.73 13.55 7.34
CA ARG A 80 4.42 13.71 8.63
C ARG A 80 5.07 12.40 9.07
N MET A 81 4.32 11.30 9.00
CA MET A 81 4.79 9.96 9.34
C MET A 81 6.00 9.55 8.49
N LEU A 82 5.94 9.80 7.18
CA LEU A 82 7.03 9.51 6.23
C LEU A 82 8.32 10.29 6.50
N ARG A 83 8.25 11.40 7.25
CA ARG A 83 9.43 12.18 7.65
C ARG A 83 9.99 11.76 9.01
N SER A 84 9.34 10.83 9.70
CA SER A 84 9.86 10.31 10.97
C SER A 84 11.24 9.67 10.77
N PRO A 85 12.12 9.74 11.76
CA PRO A 85 13.47 9.15 11.66
C PRO A 85 13.47 7.67 11.29
N GLN A 86 12.44 6.92 11.68
CA GLN A 86 12.31 5.49 11.43
C GLN A 86 11.91 5.15 9.99
N LEU A 87 11.21 6.05 9.28
CA LEU A 87 10.65 5.77 7.96
C LEU A 87 11.29 6.55 6.83
N ARG A 88 11.86 7.75 7.12
CA ARG A 88 12.34 8.67 6.09
C ARG A 88 13.43 8.10 5.19
N ASP A 89 14.30 7.25 5.75
CA ASP A 89 15.46 6.69 5.08
C ASP A 89 15.20 5.27 4.54
N LEU A 90 13.98 4.73 4.75
CA LEU A 90 13.60 3.45 4.21
C LEU A 90 13.38 3.53 2.68
N PRO A 91 13.75 2.49 1.94
CA PRO A 91 13.45 2.40 0.52
C PRO A 91 11.92 2.41 0.31
N ARG A 92 11.50 3.07 -0.78
CA ARG A 92 10.10 3.22 -1.12
C ARG A 92 9.77 2.47 -2.39
N LEU A 93 8.57 1.90 -2.43
CA LEU A 93 7.98 1.31 -3.61
C LEU A 93 6.82 2.18 -4.08
N MET A 94 6.68 2.33 -5.38
CA MET A 94 5.53 2.96 -6.00
C MET A 94 5.09 2.19 -7.24
N PHE A 95 3.91 2.51 -7.72
CA PHE A 95 3.38 2.07 -9.00
C PHE A 95 2.38 3.10 -9.51
N THR A 96 2.11 3.10 -10.81
CA THR A 96 1.05 3.90 -11.39
C THR A 96 -0.29 3.16 -11.28
N PRO A 97 -1.29 3.71 -10.58
CA PRO A 97 -2.60 3.07 -10.46
C PRO A 97 -3.25 2.81 -11.82
N ARG A 98 -3.85 1.63 -12.00
CA ARG A 98 -4.59 1.28 -13.23
C ARG A 98 -5.86 2.10 -13.41
N GLN A 99 -6.44 2.55 -12.32
CA GLN A 99 -7.69 3.32 -12.30
C GLN A 99 -7.60 4.44 -11.28
N SER A 100 -8.37 5.50 -11.51
CA SER A 100 -8.57 6.53 -10.51
C SER A 100 -9.22 5.94 -9.26
N SER A 101 -8.86 6.48 -8.09
CA SER A 101 -9.45 6.06 -6.83
C SER A 101 -10.97 6.25 -6.83
N ARG A 102 -11.66 5.31 -6.20
CA ARG A 102 -13.11 5.37 -5.94
C ARG A 102 -13.43 5.94 -4.55
N PHE A 103 -12.41 6.38 -3.80
CA PHE A 103 -12.60 6.90 -2.45
C PHE A 103 -13.22 8.29 -2.49
N ILE A 104 -14.55 8.36 -2.37
CA ILE A 104 -15.34 9.60 -2.45
C ILE A 104 -15.46 10.35 -1.13
N VAL A 105 -15.10 9.69 -0.01
CA VAL A 105 -15.31 10.20 1.36
C VAL A 105 -14.43 11.41 1.67
N ARG A 106 -13.29 11.53 1.01
CA ARG A 106 -12.36 12.65 1.23
C ARG A 106 -11.82 13.16 -0.09
N LYS A 107 -11.58 14.47 -0.13
CA LYS A 107 -10.88 15.08 -1.26
C LYS A 107 -9.46 14.52 -1.35
N GLN A 108 -9.12 14.02 -2.51
CA GLN A 108 -7.78 13.49 -2.79
C GLN A 108 -6.92 14.55 -3.45
N PRO A 109 -5.59 14.53 -3.25
CA PRO A 109 -4.67 15.45 -3.91
C PRO A 109 -4.68 15.30 -5.44
N SER A 110 -4.84 14.07 -5.94
CA SER A 110 -4.90 13.72 -7.36
C SER A 110 -5.87 12.55 -7.57
N PRO A 111 -6.47 12.39 -8.73
CA PRO A 111 -7.27 11.21 -9.08
C PRO A 111 -6.50 9.90 -8.98
N THR A 112 -5.18 9.95 -9.11
CA THR A 112 -4.28 8.78 -9.01
C THR A 112 -3.86 8.47 -7.57
N CYS A 113 -4.24 9.29 -6.59
CA CYS A 113 -3.97 9.01 -5.19
C CYS A 113 -4.98 7.97 -4.66
N LEU A 114 -4.57 6.74 -4.54
CA LEU A 114 -5.38 5.66 -4.00
C LEU A 114 -5.51 5.75 -2.48
N SER A 115 -6.61 5.25 -1.93
CA SER A 115 -6.68 4.93 -0.50
C SER A 115 -5.75 3.78 -0.16
N THR A 116 -5.41 3.63 1.13
CA THR A 116 -4.53 2.54 1.60
C THR A 116 -5.09 1.16 1.23
N LEU A 117 -6.40 0.97 1.32
CA LEU A 117 -7.06 -0.28 0.92
C LEU A 117 -6.94 -0.56 -0.58
N GLU A 118 -7.20 0.45 -1.42
CA GLU A 118 -7.06 0.32 -2.87
C GLU A 118 -5.63 0.04 -3.27
N ALA A 119 -4.68 0.79 -2.72
CA ALA A 119 -3.25 0.63 -3.01
C ALA A 119 -2.75 -0.76 -2.61
N THR A 120 -3.17 -1.27 -1.45
CA THR A 120 -2.79 -2.61 -0.98
C THR A 120 -3.38 -3.71 -1.87
N ALA A 121 -4.67 -3.60 -2.23
CA ALA A 121 -5.32 -4.58 -3.10
C ALA A 121 -4.64 -4.61 -4.48
N GLU A 122 -4.39 -3.44 -5.07
CA GLU A 122 -3.74 -3.35 -6.38
C GLU A 122 -2.28 -3.84 -6.34
N PHE A 123 -1.54 -3.54 -5.26
CA PHE A 123 -0.19 -4.07 -5.06
C PHE A 123 -0.20 -5.60 -5.03
N ILE A 124 -1.08 -6.21 -4.25
CA ILE A 124 -1.19 -7.67 -4.17
C ILE A 124 -1.50 -8.26 -5.54
N GLU A 125 -2.54 -7.77 -6.21
CA GLU A 125 -2.95 -8.29 -7.52
C GLU A 125 -1.86 -8.18 -8.59
N ARG A 126 -1.11 -7.09 -8.63
CA ARG A 126 -0.18 -6.84 -9.73
C ARG A 126 1.19 -7.43 -9.51
N PHE A 127 1.65 -7.43 -8.28
CA PHE A 127 3.06 -7.68 -8.00
C PHE A 127 3.31 -9.01 -7.30
N THR A 128 2.34 -9.54 -6.57
CA THR A 128 2.49 -10.85 -5.96
C THR A 128 2.06 -11.98 -6.89
N PHE A 129 1.05 -11.76 -7.73
CA PHE A 129 0.56 -12.75 -8.69
C PHE A 129 1.56 -13.03 -9.83
N ALA A 130 2.17 -11.98 -10.39
CA ALA A 130 3.13 -12.10 -11.51
C ALA A 130 4.39 -12.94 -11.18
N MET A 131 4.58 -13.31 -9.91
CA MET A 131 5.75 -14.07 -9.46
C MET A 131 5.58 -15.57 -9.52
N THR A 132 4.36 -16.03 -9.69
CA THR A 132 4.03 -17.46 -9.65
C THR A 132 3.98 -18.12 -11.03
N GLU A 133 3.94 -17.34 -12.11
CA GLU A 133 3.87 -17.88 -13.46
C GLU A 133 5.11 -18.72 -13.87
N ASN A 134 6.25 -18.59 -13.18
CA ASN A 134 7.48 -19.29 -13.50
C ASN A 134 7.97 -20.28 -12.43
N GLN A 135 7.23 -20.49 -11.35
CA GLN A 135 7.57 -21.52 -10.37
C GLN A 135 6.52 -22.63 -10.41
N ALA A 136 6.99 -23.86 -10.54
CA ALA A 136 6.21 -25.09 -10.35
C ALA A 136 5.66 -25.25 -8.90
N SER A 137 5.44 -24.16 -8.20
CA SER A 137 4.81 -24.09 -6.89
C SER A 137 3.32 -24.22 -7.09
N GLY A 138 2.72 -25.22 -6.49
CA GLY A 138 1.36 -25.65 -6.74
C GLY A 138 0.29 -24.55 -6.59
N PRO A 139 -0.92 -24.77 -7.11
CA PRO A 139 -1.99 -23.78 -7.28
C PRO A 139 -2.54 -23.19 -5.98
N HIS A 140 -2.10 -23.65 -4.82
CA HIS A 140 -2.68 -23.28 -3.52
C HIS A 140 -2.19 -21.95 -2.93
N GLN A 141 -1.00 -21.45 -3.27
CA GLN A 141 -0.50 -20.18 -2.72
C GLN A 141 -1.08 -18.95 -3.44
N ASN A 142 -1.37 -19.08 -4.73
CA ASN A 142 -1.91 -17.99 -5.55
C ASN A 142 -3.37 -17.68 -5.24
N SER A 143 -4.16 -18.72 -4.95
CA SER A 143 -5.56 -18.54 -4.58
C SER A 143 -5.72 -17.73 -3.30
N ASN A 144 -4.79 -17.84 -2.34
CA ASN A 144 -4.88 -17.13 -1.08
C ASN A 144 -4.64 -15.63 -1.23
N LEU A 145 -3.67 -15.21 -2.05
CA LEU A 145 -3.37 -13.78 -2.25
C LEU A 145 -4.45 -13.08 -3.07
N GLN A 146 -4.99 -13.75 -4.09
CA GLN A 146 -6.12 -13.22 -4.85
C GLN A 146 -7.35 -13.06 -3.95
N ASP A 147 -7.65 -14.05 -3.10
CA ASP A 147 -8.74 -13.98 -2.13
C ASP A 147 -8.57 -12.80 -1.16
N VAL A 148 -7.34 -12.51 -0.72
CA VAL A 148 -7.04 -11.33 0.11
C VAL A 148 -7.33 -10.04 -0.65
N ALA A 149 -6.91 -9.92 -1.90
CA ALA A 149 -7.16 -8.73 -2.72
C ALA A 149 -8.68 -8.54 -2.94
N ASP A 150 -9.41 -9.60 -3.22
CA ASP A 150 -10.86 -9.56 -3.42
C ASP A 150 -11.61 -9.17 -2.13
N ARG A 151 -11.16 -9.67 -0.98
CA ARG A 151 -11.69 -9.26 0.33
C ARG A 151 -11.44 -7.78 0.63
N LEU A 152 -10.25 -7.27 0.31
CA LEU A 152 -9.93 -5.85 0.45
C LEU A 152 -10.82 -4.97 -0.44
N ARG A 153 -11.03 -5.36 -1.70
CA ARG A 153 -11.92 -4.64 -2.62
C ARG A 153 -13.37 -4.67 -2.16
N SER A 154 -13.84 -5.81 -1.68
CA SER A 154 -15.19 -5.97 -1.16
C SER A 154 -15.41 -5.12 0.10
N ALA A 155 -14.45 -5.10 1.02
CA ALA A 155 -14.51 -4.28 2.21
C ALA A 155 -14.49 -2.77 1.87
N PHE A 156 -13.67 -2.37 0.90
CA PHE A 156 -13.65 -1.02 0.40
C PHE A 156 -15.00 -0.59 -0.22
N ALA A 157 -15.59 -1.44 -1.06
CA ALA A 157 -16.89 -1.18 -1.67
C ALA A 157 -18.00 -1.00 -0.61
N ARG A 158 -18.01 -1.85 0.43
CA ARG A 158 -18.93 -1.72 1.57
C ARG A 158 -18.72 -0.43 2.34
N LEU A 159 -17.46 -0.02 2.56
CA LEU A 159 -17.14 1.24 3.22
C LEU A 159 -17.70 2.44 2.44
N ILE A 160 -17.50 2.45 1.13
CA ILE A 160 -18.05 3.51 0.26
C ILE A 160 -19.57 3.51 0.30
N GLN A 161 -20.21 2.35 0.18
CA GLN A 161 -21.67 2.24 0.21
C GLN A 161 -22.23 2.76 1.55
N ALA A 162 -21.63 2.36 2.67
CA ALA A 162 -22.08 2.85 3.99
C ALA A 162 -21.99 4.38 4.14
N HIS A 163 -21.01 5.03 3.52
CA HIS A 163 -20.90 6.48 3.52
C HIS A 163 -21.96 7.12 2.60
N LEU A 164 -22.22 6.53 1.43
CA LEU A 164 -23.27 7.01 0.52
C LEU A 164 -24.66 6.89 1.13
N ASP A 165 -24.91 5.84 1.89
CA ASP A 165 -26.19 5.64 2.59
C ASP A 165 -26.41 6.69 3.69
N GLN A 166 -25.32 7.17 4.31
CA GLN A 166 -25.37 8.25 5.32
C GLN A 166 -25.48 9.64 4.69
N ASP A 167 -24.82 9.87 3.57
CA ASP A 167 -24.86 11.15 2.84
C ASP A 167 -24.83 10.92 1.32
N PRO A 168 -26.00 10.80 0.70
CA PRO A 168 -26.10 10.61 -0.77
C PRO A 168 -25.53 11.78 -1.59
N SER A 169 -25.33 12.95 -1.00
CA SER A 169 -24.76 14.11 -1.69
C SER A 169 -23.26 13.98 -1.98
N MET A 170 -22.57 13.06 -1.34
CA MET A 170 -21.14 12.82 -1.53
C MET A 170 -20.76 12.38 -2.96
N THR A 171 -21.70 11.89 -3.75
CA THR A 171 -21.46 11.50 -5.16
C THR A 171 -21.05 12.67 -6.04
N HIS A 172 -21.35 13.91 -5.65
CA HIS A 172 -21.14 15.11 -6.48
C HIS A 172 -19.83 15.86 -6.18
N THR A 173 -19.11 15.51 -5.13
CA THR A 173 -17.93 16.27 -4.68
C THR A 173 -16.65 15.93 -5.48
N ARG A 174 -16.74 15.15 -6.51
CA ARG A 174 -15.63 14.60 -7.30
C ARG A 174 -15.25 15.49 -8.48
N ALA A 175 -15.18 16.80 -8.34
CA ALA A 175 -14.78 17.66 -9.44
C ALA A 175 -13.78 18.72 -9.04
N LYS A 176 -12.66 18.71 -9.77
CA LYS A 176 -11.77 19.84 -10.00
C LYS A 176 -10.91 20.30 -8.81
N GLY A 177 -9.83 19.57 -8.55
CA GLY A 177 -8.63 20.18 -8.00
C GLY A 177 -7.53 20.18 -9.08
N PRO A 178 -6.61 21.16 -9.11
CA PRO A 178 -5.45 21.11 -9.96
C PRO A 178 -4.64 19.83 -9.67
N GLU A 179 -4.01 19.28 -10.69
CA GLU A 179 -3.09 18.16 -10.56
C GLU A 179 -2.05 18.50 -9.50
N ALA A 180 -2.10 17.84 -8.38
CA ALA A 180 -1.07 17.99 -7.35
C ALA A 180 0.18 17.30 -7.88
N ASN A 181 1.27 18.03 -7.89
CA ASN A 181 2.56 17.47 -8.28
C ASN A 181 2.95 16.35 -7.31
N ILE A 182 2.94 15.11 -7.80
CA ILE A 182 3.23 13.89 -7.00
C ILE A 182 4.68 13.93 -6.47
N GLU A 183 5.56 14.72 -7.09
CA GLU A 183 6.94 14.87 -6.66
C GLU A 183 7.10 15.52 -5.26
N GLN A 184 6.03 16.09 -4.71
CA GLN A 184 6.03 16.73 -3.39
C GLN A 184 5.46 15.83 -2.27
N LEU A 185 5.13 14.57 -2.56
CA LEU A 185 4.75 13.56 -1.59
C LEU A 185 5.97 12.78 -1.14
#